data_238108bd2f675ae465b758c9f98f48fd
#
_entry.id   238108bd2f675ae465b758c9f98f48fd
#
_cell.length_a   1.000
_cell.length_b   1.000
_cell.length_c   1.000
_cell.angle_alpha   90.00
_cell.angle_beta   90.00
_cell.angle_gamma   90.00
#
_symmetry.space_group_name_H-M   'P 1'
#
loop_
_entity.id
_entity.type
_entity.pdbx_description
1 polymer ?
#
loop_
_entity_poly.entity_id
_entity_poly.type
_entity_poly.pdbx_seq_one_letter_code
_entity_poly.pdbx_strand_id
1 'polypeptide(L)'
;FIKSQKSFVKNLEEQIGNENSSLLMHARSNEKIILASNFGKFYTIEADNILTGSSTGRPISSYLSLTDNEKIIDGFRFDSEGEIFIYTKNGYGFIALEKNLETNKKTGKKVMNVKGDDVVIGVSKVIKDSDSVAIICDSDGKNKMLAFDINELPKLDKGRGVILVKGKSLKIINATAFNAKSVIKDQIDKTLFDKSTIENNYGKRAQSGKVIKNFKNQIMNRNFENNIRCHL
;
A
#
# COMPACT_ATOMS: atom_id res chain seq x y z
N PHE A 1 3.38 -17.61 -4.42
CA PHE A 1 2.42 -18.60 -3.92
C PHE A 1 1.41 -17.89 -3.03
N ILE A 2 0.18 -18.38 -3.02
CA ILE A 2 -0.89 -17.94 -2.14
C ILE A 2 -1.45 -19.15 -1.39
N LYS A 3 -1.65 -19.03 -0.09
CA LYS A 3 -2.25 -20.08 0.74
C LYS A 3 -3.17 -19.47 1.79
N SER A 4 -4.12 -20.24 2.26
CA SER A 4 -5.01 -19.89 3.35
C SER A 4 -4.79 -20.87 4.52
N GLN A 5 -4.86 -20.36 5.75
CA GLN A 5 -4.81 -21.16 6.97
C GLN A 5 -6.07 -20.90 7.79
N LYS A 6 -6.65 -21.97 8.36
CA LYS A 6 -7.86 -21.88 9.20
C LYS A 6 -7.57 -21.43 10.64
N SER A 7 -6.32 -21.48 11.09
CA SER A 7 -5.95 -21.11 12.45
C SER A 7 -5.70 -19.60 12.57
N PHE A 8 -6.29 -19.02 13.61
CA PHE A 8 -5.96 -17.65 14.00
C PHE A 8 -4.49 -17.58 14.45
N VAL A 9 -3.71 -16.76 13.80
CA VAL A 9 -2.29 -16.58 14.15
C VAL A 9 -2.21 -15.50 15.21
N LYS A 10 -1.85 -15.90 16.45
CA LYS A 10 -1.65 -14.95 17.55
C LYS A 10 -0.47 -13.99 17.34
N ASN A 11 0.58 -14.45 16.65
CA ASN A 11 1.81 -13.69 16.39
C ASN A 11 2.08 -13.60 14.89
N LEU A 12 1.60 -12.53 14.27
CA LEU A 12 1.92 -12.16 12.88
C LEU A 12 3.44 -12.04 12.66
N GLU A 13 4.18 -11.57 13.68
CA GLU A 13 5.63 -11.38 13.64
C GLU A 13 6.41 -12.67 13.43
N GLU A 14 6.03 -13.75 14.12
CA GLU A 14 6.70 -15.06 13.97
C GLU A 14 6.49 -15.66 12.59
N GLN A 15 5.34 -15.44 11.97
CA GLN A 15 5.07 -15.96 10.63
C GLN A 15 5.71 -15.14 9.52
N ILE A 16 5.77 -13.83 9.65
CA ILE A 16 6.49 -12.96 8.70
C ILE A 16 8.00 -13.21 8.79
N GLY A 17 8.53 -13.52 9.97
CA GLY A 17 9.95 -13.78 10.19
C GLY A 17 10.43 -15.15 9.69
N ASN A 18 9.57 -16.17 9.73
CA ASN A 18 9.92 -17.55 9.40
C ASN A 18 9.56 -17.97 7.96
N GLU A 19 8.65 -17.25 7.32
CA GLU A 19 8.30 -17.46 5.92
C GLU A 19 8.65 -16.17 5.15
N ASN A 20 9.28 -16.27 3.99
CA ASN A 20 9.50 -15.17 3.05
C ASN A 20 8.15 -14.66 2.48
N SER A 21 7.20 -14.36 3.37
CA SER A 21 5.87 -13.90 3.03
C SER A 21 5.91 -12.40 2.77
N SER A 22 5.55 -11.97 1.58
CA SER A 22 5.49 -10.56 1.20
C SER A 22 4.19 -9.88 1.63
N LEU A 23 3.15 -10.66 1.90
CA LEU A 23 1.83 -10.15 2.28
C LEU A 23 1.11 -11.18 3.17
N LEU A 24 0.59 -10.72 4.30
CA LEU A 24 -0.23 -11.50 5.22
C LEU A 24 -1.46 -10.70 5.62
N MET A 25 -2.65 -11.31 5.54
CA MET A 25 -3.90 -10.67 5.93
C MET A 25 -4.90 -11.65 6.51
N HIS A 26 -5.80 -11.15 7.34
CA HIS A 26 -6.98 -11.89 7.77
C HIS A 26 -8.15 -11.60 6.83
N ALA A 27 -8.81 -12.65 6.35
CA ALA A 27 -10.03 -12.54 5.57
C ALA A 27 -11.00 -13.66 5.96
N ARG A 28 -12.30 -13.36 5.94
CA ARG A 28 -13.36 -14.36 6.05
C ARG A 28 -13.57 -15.04 4.70
N SER A 29 -14.07 -16.27 4.70
CA SER A 29 -14.31 -17.03 3.46
C SER A 29 -15.23 -16.31 2.46
N ASN A 30 -16.18 -15.52 2.94
CA ASN A 30 -17.13 -14.77 2.12
C ASN A 30 -16.64 -13.38 1.71
N GLU A 31 -15.39 -13.02 2.02
CA GLU A 31 -14.81 -11.72 1.66
C GLU A 31 -14.03 -11.78 0.35
N LYS A 32 -13.93 -10.64 -0.30
CA LYS A 32 -13.10 -10.44 -1.49
C LYS A 32 -11.76 -9.82 -1.09
N ILE A 33 -10.72 -10.23 -1.79
CA ILE A 33 -9.38 -9.70 -1.65
C ILE A 33 -9.02 -8.99 -2.94
N ILE A 34 -8.56 -7.75 -2.83
CA ILE A 34 -8.03 -6.98 -3.94
C ILE A 34 -6.51 -7.06 -3.88
N LEU A 35 -5.90 -7.42 -5.00
CA LEU A 35 -4.44 -7.43 -5.17
C LEU A 35 -4.03 -6.35 -6.17
N ALA A 36 -2.99 -5.58 -5.82
CA ALA A 36 -2.44 -4.52 -6.64
C ALA A 36 -1.15 -4.98 -7.32
N SER A 37 -0.97 -4.66 -8.61
CA SER A 37 0.26 -4.95 -9.34
C SER A 37 1.12 -3.70 -9.56
N ASN A 38 2.43 -3.92 -9.74
CA ASN A 38 3.40 -2.87 -10.09
C ASN A 38 3.04 -2.11 -11.38
N PHE A 39 2.23 -2.71 -12.25
CA PHE A 39 1.75 -2.06 -13.47
C PHE A 39 0.45 -1.27 -13.28
N GLY A 40 -0.04 -1.16 -12.05
CA GLY A 40 -1.27 -0.41 -11.72
C GLY A 40 -2.54 -1.11 -12.17
N LYS A 41 -2.51 -2.44 -12.28
CA LYS A 41 -3.70 -3.27 -12.41
C LYS A 41 -4.12 -3.78 -11.03
N PHE A 42 -5.40 -4.02 -10.90
CA PHE A 42 -6.02 -4.59 -9.72
C PHE A 42 -6.74 -5.88 -10.09
N TYR A 43 -6.70 -6.84 -9.19
CA TYR A 43 -7.25 -8.18 -9.34
C TYR A 43 -8.12 -8.50 -8.14
N THR A 44 -9.22 -9.19 -8.35
CA THR A 44 -10.12 -9.64 -7.29
C THR A 44 -10.03 -11.15 -7.15
N ILE A 45 -9.88 -11.62 -5.91
CA ILE A 45 -9.96 -13.04 -5.57
C ILE A 45 -10.99 -13.19 -4.45
N GLU A 46 -11.90 -14.13 -4.60
CA GLU A 46 -12.78 -14.58 -3.51
C GLU A 46 -11.94 -15.38 -2.51
N ALA A 47 -12.05 -15.08 -1.22
CA ALA A 47 -11.22 -15.72 -0.20
C ALA A 47 -11.46 -17.24 -0.09
N ASP A 48 -12.68 -17.72 -0.35
CA ASP A 48 -13.03 -19.14 -0.37
C ASP A 48 -12.40 -19.94 -1.53
N ASN A 49 -12.05 -19.25 -2.62
CA ASN A 49 -11.32 -19.85 -3.74
C ASN A 49 -9.86 -20.17 -3.40
N ILE A 50 -9.32 -19.59 -2.33
CA ILE A 50 -7.95 -19.84 -1.89
C ILE A 50 -7.93 -21.13 -1.07
N LEU A 51 -7.30 -22.17 -1.62
CA LEU A 51 -7.25 -23.47 -0.98
C LEU A 51 -6.62 -23.43 0.41
N THR A 52 -7.31 -24.05 1.35
CA THR A 52 -6.83 -24.27 2.73
C THR A 52 -6.07 -25.59 2.83
N GLY A 53 -5.08 -25.64 3.72
CA GLY A 53 -4.42 -26.89 4.11
C GLY A 53 -3.32 -27.41 3.20
N SER A 54 -2.95 -26.69 2.12
CA SER A 54 -1.74 -27.00 1.37
C SER A 54 -0.51 -26.42 2.08
N SER A 55 0.48 -27.25 2.40
CA SER A 55 1.72 -26.82 3.04
C SER A 55 2.50 -25.80 2.20
N THR A 56 2.43 -25.89 0.88
CA THR A 56 3.18 -25.05 -0.06
C THR A 56 2.34 -23.96 -0.74
N GLY A 57 1.00 -24.00 -0.63
CA GLY A 57 0.11 -23.09 -1.34
C GLY A 57 0.07 -23.34 -2.85
N ARG A 58 -0.62 -22.46 -3.59
CA ARG A 58 -0.67 -22.48 -5.07
C ARG A 58 0.03 -21.29 -5.68
N PRO A 59 0.65 -21.44 -6.87
CA PRO A 59 1.16 -20.29 -7.62
C PRO A 59 0.05 -19.26 -7.85
N ILE A 60 0.38 -17.98 -7.75
CA ILE A 60 -0.59 -16.90 -7.98
C ILE A 60 -1.15 -16.93 -9.41
N SER A 61 -0.38 -17.43 -10.35
CA SER A 61 -0.78 -17.65 -11.74
C SER A 61 -1.95 -18.62 -11.93
N SER A 62 -2.27 -19.43 -10.91
CA SER A 62 -3.48 -20.27 -10.93
C SER A 62 -4.77 -19.44 -10.78
N TYR A 63 -4.65 -18.26 -10.21
CA TYR A 63 -5.78 -17.35 -9.93
C TYR A 63 -5.82 -16.16 -10.90
N LEU A 64 -4.66 -15.63 -11.30
CA LEU A 64 -4.50 -14.41 -12.06
C LEU A 64 -3.68 -14.65 -13.34
N SER A 65 -4.00 -13.90 -14.39
CA SER A 65 -3.22 -13.86 -15.62
C SER A 65 -2.32 -12.62 -15.61
N LEU A 66 -1.15 -12.74 -15.01
CA LEU A 66 -0.14 -11.67 -14.98
C LEU A 66 0.59 -11.62 -16.32
N THR A 67 0.96 -10.43 -16.77
CA THR A 67 1.83 -10.22 -17.93
C THR A 67 3.31 -10.34 -17.54
N ASP A 68 4.20 -10.40 -18.52
CA ASP A 68 5.64 -10.47 -18.26
C ASP A 68 6.11 -9.31 -17.41
N ASN A 69 6.95 -9.62 -16.41
CA ASN A 69 7.46 -8.66 -15.40
C ASN A 69 6.41 -8.02 -14.50
N GLU A 70 5.14 -8.41 -14.61
CA GLU A 70 4.10 -7.97 -13.69
C GLU A 70 4.19 -8.74 -12.37
N LYS A 71 4.17 -8.00 -11.25
CA LYS A 71 4.27 -8.54 -9.90
C LYS A 71 3.16 -7.98 -9.05
N ILE A 72 2.57 -8.81 -8.20
CA ILE A 72 1.72 -8.32 -7.11
C ILE A 72 2.64 -7.68 -6.08
N ILE A 73 2.31 -6.46 -5.70
CA ILE A 73 3.09 -5.62 -4.78
C ILE A 73 2.39 -5.41 -3.45
N ASP A 74 1.06 -5.52 -3.45
CA ASP A 74 0.24 -5.25 -2.28
C ASP A 74 -1.13 -5.92 -2.41
N GLY A 75 -1.91 -5.95 -1.31
CA GLY A 75 -3.27 -6.46 -1.30
C GLY A 75 -4.01 -6.10 -0.01
N PHE A 76 -5.34 -6.12 -0.08
CA PHE A 76 -6.19 -5.76 1.04
C PHE A 76 -7.57 -6.39 0.90
N ARG A 77 -8.30 -6.46 2.02
CA ARG A 77 -9.72 -6.85 1.99
C ARG A 77 -10.54 -5.75 1.33
N PHE A 78 -11.43 -6.17 0.45
CA PHE A 78 -12.35 -5.30 -0.26
C PHE A 78 -13.42 -4.73 0.70
N ASP A 79 -13.65 -3.43 0.57
CA ASP A 79 -14.75 -2.72 1.19
C ASP A 79 -15.45 -1.87 0.11
N SER A 80 -16.74 -2.11 -0.13
CA SER A 80 -17.49 -1.40 -1.18
C SER A 80 -17.54 0.11 -1.00
N GLU A 81 -17.48 0.58 0.25
CA GLU A 81 -17.49 2.00 0.62
C GLU A 81 -16.07 2.54 0.89
N GLY A 82 -15.07 1.67 0.77
CA GLY A 82 -13.67 2.00 1.06
C GLY A 82 -13.04 2.90 0.02
N GLU A 83 -12.00 3.59 0.44
CA GLU A 83 -11.11 4.40 -0.39
C GLU A 83 -9.68 3.91 -0.25
N ILE A 84 -8.93 3.98 -1.34
CA ILE A 84 -7.54 3.56 -1.40
C ILE A 84 -6.68 4.65 -2.02
N PHE A 85 -5.59 5.00 -1.36
CA PHE A 85 -4.55 5.85 -1.92
C PHE A 85 -3.56 4.98 -2.69
N ILE A 86 -3.34 5.29 -3.97
CA ILE A 86 -2.46 4.56 -4.90
C ILE A 86 -1.30 5.48 -5.24
N TYR A 87 -0.06 4.97 -5.19
CA TYR A 87 1.11 5.79 -5.47
C TYR A 87 2.21 5.04 -6.23
N THR A 88 3.00 5.81 -6.99
CA THR A 88 4.08 5.30 -7.82
C THR A 88 5.46 5.69 -7.29
N LYS A 89 6.47 4.97 -7.75
CA LYS A 89 7.89 5.22 -7.44
C LYS A 89 8.33 6.63 -7.79
N ASN A 90 7.85 7.17 -8.93
CA ASN A 90 8.25 8.49 -9.43
C ASN A 90 7.39 9.64 -8.88
N GLY A 91 6.56 9.37 -7.85
CA GLY A 91 5.88 10.43 -7.10
C GLY A 91 4.53 10.86 -7.64
N TYR A 92 3.81 10.00 -8.32
CA TYR A 92 2.42 10.23 -8.72
C TYR A 92 1.45 9.44 -7.85
N GLY A 93 0.26 9.98 -7.63
CA GLY A 93 -0.77 9.28 -6.88
C GLY A 93 -2.13 9.95 -6.91
N PHE A 94 -3.13 9.23 -6.44
CA PHE A 94 -4.51 9.67 -6.30
C PHE A 94 -5.27 8.73 -5.38
N ILE A 95 -6.50 9.11 -5.00
CA ILE A 95 -7.42 8.27 -4.24
C ILE A 95 -8.41 7.64 -5.22
N ALA A 96 -8.66 6.33 -5.08
CA ALA A 96 -9.70 5.61 -5.82
C ALA A 96 -10.72 5.01 -4.85
N LEU A 97 -11.98 4.91 -5.28
CA LEU A 97 -12.98 4.11 -4.57
C LEU A 97 -12.69 2.63 -4.79
N GLU A 98 -12.70 1.82 -3.73
CA GLU A 98 -12.38 0.39 -3.83
C GLU A 98 -13.34 -0.35 -4.78
N LYS A 99 -14.63 0.03 -4.83
CA LYS A 99 -15.60 -0.53 -5.80
C LYS A 99 -15.19 -0.37 -7.26
N ASN A 100 -14.37 0.64 -7.56
CA ASN A 100 -13.86 0.85 -8.92
C ASN A 100 -12.63 -0.02 -9.25
N LEU A 101 -12.06 -0.72 -8.27
CA LEU A 101 -10.94 -1.64 -8.44
C LEU A 101 -11.40 -3.07 -8.71
N GLU A 102 -12.61 -3.40 -8.27
CA GLU A 102 -13.19 -4.73 -8.39
C GLU A 102 -13.32 -5.18 -9.85
N THR A 103 -13.00 -6.44 -10.11
CA THR A 103 -13.11 -7.05 -11.43
C THR A 103 -13.16 -8.56 -11.36
N ASN A 104 -13.98 -9.16 -12.22
CA ASN A 104 -14.06 -10.61 -12.42
C ASN A 104 -13.06 -11.13 -13.47
N LYS A 105 -12.27 -10.22 -14.09
CA LYS A 105 -11.32 -10.59 -15.14
C LYS A 105 -10.00 -11.08 -14.53
N LYS A 106 -9.57 -12.29 -14.86
CA LYS A 106 -8.25 -12.81 -14.46
C LYS A 106 -7.08 -11.96 -14.97
N THR A 107 -7.27 -11.17 -16.04
CA THR A 107 -6.26 -10.25 -16.59
C THR A 107 -6.18 -8.92 -15.81
N GLY A 108 -7.03 -8.75 -14.79
CA GLY A 108 -7.09 -7.55 -13.96
C GLY A 108 -7.74 -6.35 -14.64
N LYS A 109 -7.88 -5.28 -13.87
CA LYS A 109 -8.40 -3.98 -14.30
C LYS A 109 -7.34 -2.90 -14.13
N LYS A 110 -6.97 -2.24 -15.22
CA LYS A 110 -6.02 -1.13 -15.20
C LYS A 110 -6.68 0.10 -14.60
N VAL A 111 -6.14 0.59 -13.49
CA VAL A 111 -6.61 1.77 -12.74
C VAL A 111 -5.54 2.86 -12.72
N MET A 112 -4.30 2.52 -12.35
CA MET A 112 -3.21 3.49 -12.38
C MET A 112 -2.45 3.42 -13.70
N ASN A 113 -2.30 4.57 -14.36
CA ASN A 113 -1.53 4.69 -15.60
C ASN A 113 -0.08 5.05 -15.28
N VAL A 114 0.82 4.08 -15.36
CA VAL A 114 2.26 4.28 -15.25
C VAL A 114 2.86 4.56 -16.63
N LYS A 115 3.92 5.37 -16.71
CA LYS A 115 4.63 5.74 -17.95
C LYS A 115 6.12 5.53 -17.79
N GLY A 116 6.78 5.09 -18.87
CA GLY A 116 8.21 4.84 -18.88
C GLY A 116 8.61 3.74 -17.90
N ASP A 117 9.58 4.02 -17.07
CA ASP A 117 10.10 3.16 -16.00
C ASP A 117 9.36 3.27 -14.65
N ASP A 118 8.30 4.10 -14.61
CA ASP A 118 7.50 4.26 -13.40
C ASP A 118 6.69 3.01 -13.09
N VAL A 119 6.53 2.72 -11.81
CA VAL A 119 5.76 1.57 -11.32
C VAL A 119 4.96 1.97 -10.09
N VAL A 120 3.83 1.33 -9.91
CA VAL A 120 3.12 1.38 -8.61
C VAL A 120 3.96 0.61 -7.61
N ILE A 121 4.20 1.19 -6.44
CA ILE A 121 5.01 0.59 -5.39
C ILE A 121 4.21 0.29 -4.11
N GLY A 122 3.00 0.80 -4.01
CA GLY A 122 2.14 0.51 -2.88
C GLY A 122 0.76 1.15 -2.99
N VAL A 123 -0.08 0.72 -2.09
CA VAL A 123 -1.40 1.28 -1.85
C VAL A 123 -1.59 1.48 -0.34
N SER A 124 -2.47 2.40 0.05
CA SER A 124 -2.79 2.65 1.46
C SER A 124 -4.29 2.85 1.62
N LYS A 125 -4.93 2.07 2.48
CA LYS A 125 -6.34 2.31 2.80
C LYS A 125 -6.52 3.69 3.42
N VAL A 126 -7.55 4.39 2.97
CA VAL A 126 -7.99 5.63 3.58
C VAL A 126 -9.07 5.27 4.61
N ILE A 127 -8.68 5.20 5.88
CA ILE A 127 -9.64 4.93 6.96
C ILE A 127 -10.47 6.19 7.27
N LYS A 128 -11.63 6.02 7.90
CA LYS A 128 -12.62 7.08 8.11
C LYS A 128 -12.05 8.39 8.70
N ASP A 129 -11.06 8.28 9.58
CA ASP A 129 -10.46 9.44 10.26
C ASP A 129 -9.15 9.91 9.59
N SER A 130 -8.80 9.38 8.42
CA SER A 130 -7.64 9.85 7.68
C SER A 130 -7.89 11.25 7.13
N ASP A 131 -7.07 12.19 7.51
CA ASP A 131 -7.11 13.60 7.07
C ASP A 131 -5.85 14.02 6.32
N SER A 132 -4.83 13.16 6.33
CA SER A 132 -3.49 13.48 5.84
C SER A 132 -2.85 12.31 5.11
N VAL A 133 -1.85 12.63 4.29
CA VAL A 133 -0.97 11.69 3.61
C VAL A 133 0.47 12.02 3.99
N ALA A 134 1.24 10.99 4.37
CA ALA A 134 2.69 11.09 4.56
C ALA A 134 3.41 10.34 3.45
N ILE A 135 4.46 10.94 2.93
CA ILE A 135 5.32 10.39 1.89
C ILE A 135 6.75 10.39 2.38
N ILE A 136 7.41 9.25 2.24
CA ILE A 136 8.85 9.12 2.43
C ILE A 136 9.49 8.88 1.07
N CYS A 137 10.51 9.64 0.77
CA CYS A 137 11.22 9.56 -0.49
C CYS A 137 12.72 9.71 -0.31
N ASP A 138 13.47 9.10 -1.22
CA ASP A 138 14.86 9.46 -1.47
C ASP A 138 14.89 10.59 -2.50
N SER A 139 15.68 11.60 -2.25
CA SER A 139 15.96 12.68 -3.18
C SER A 139 17.43 13.09 -3.04
N ASP A 140 18.22 12.81 -4.05
CA ASP A 140 19.68 13.01 -4.08
C ASP A 140 20.39 12.31 -2.89
N GLY A 141 20.03 11.06 -2.60
CA GLY A 141 20.62 10.28 -1.52
C GLY A 141 20.24 10.74 -0.10
N LYS A 142 19.22 11.59 0.02
CA LYS A 142 18.69 12.06 1.30
C LYS A 142 17.25 11.60 1.49
N ASN A 143 17.01 10.90 2.59
CA ASN A 143 15.64 10.54 2.97
C ASN A 143 14.89 11.79 3.44
N LYS A 144 13.76 12.04 2.80
CA LYS A 144 12.89 13.17 3.10
C LYS A 144 11.48 12.68 3.41
N MET A 145 10.77 13.46 4.20
CA MET A 145 9.36 13.28 4.48
C MET A 145 8.58 14.53 4.08
N LEU A 146 7.40 14.31 3.54
CA LEU A 146 6.38 15.33 3.33
C LEU A 146 5.04 14.78 3.81
N ALA A 147 4.36 15.51 4.68
CA ALA A 147 2.97 15.27 5.02
C ALA A 147 2.12 16.44 4.51
N PHE A 148 0.89 16.16 4.06
CA PHE A 148 -0.03 17.17 3.56
C PHE A 148 -1.48 16.70 3.68
N ASP A 149 -2.42 17.63 3.54
CA ASP A 149 -3.86 17.37 3.61
C ASP A 149 -4.30 16.39 2.50
N ILE A 150 -5.02 15.35 2.88
CA ILE A 150 -5.52 14.33 1.95
C ILE A 150 -6.47 14.91 0.89
N ASN A 151 -7.16 16.02 1.19
CA ASN A 151 -8.04 16.72 0.25
C ASN A 151 -7.29 17.37 -0.92
N GLU A 152 -5.96 17.48 -0.85
CA GLU A 152 -5.15 17.89 -2.01
C GLU A 152 -5.00 16.79 -3.08
N LEU A 153 -5.48 15.57 -2.81
CA LEU A 153 -5.47 14.46 -3.75
C LEU A 153 -6.81 14.38 -4.51
N PRO A 154 -6.78 14.23 -5.83
CA PRO A 154 -7.99 13.98 -6.59
C PRO A 154 -8.52 12.56 -6.31
N LYS A 155 -9.84 12.38 -6.34
CA LYS A 155 -10.50 11.08 -6.40
C LYS A 155 -10.73 10.73 -7.86
N LEU A 156 -10.14 9.62 -8.32
CA LEU A 156 -10.18 9.20 -9.72
C LEU A 156 -10.57 7.72 -9.83
N ASP A 157 -11.36 7.40 -10.84
CA ASP A 157 -11.68 6.00 -11.20
C ASP A 157 -10.52 5.34 -11.95
N LYS A 158 -9.76 6.15 -12.70
CA LYS A 158 -8.60 5.73 -13.47
C LYS A 158 -7.76 6.93 -13.85
N GLY A 159 -6.45 6.81 -13.81
CA GLY A 159 -5.57 7.91 -14.24
C GLY A 159 -4.11 7.70 -13.85
N ARG A 160 -3.31 8.74 -14.06
CA ARG A 160 -1.94 8.83 -13.56
C ARG A 160 -1.90 9.46 -12.16
N GLY A 161 -2.92 10.23 -11.83
CA GLY A 161 -2.94 11.05 -10.63
C GLY A 161 -2.12 12.34 -10.77
N VAL A 162 -1.80 12.91 -9.63
CA VAL A 162 -1.07 14.17 -9.47
C VAL A 162 0.31 13.93 -8.87
N ILE A 163 1.21 14.92 -9.04
CA ILE A 163 2.51 14.90 -8.39
C ILE A 163 2.31 15.03 -6.88
N LEU A 164 2.83 14.09 -6.12
CA LEU A 164 2.73 14.05 -4.66
C LEU A 164 3.83 14.88 -4.01
N VAL A 165 5.07 14.70 -4.47
CA VAL A 165 6.27 15.32 -3.95
C VAL A 165 7.19 15.65 -5.12
N LYS A 166 7.96 16.74 -5.01
CA LYS A 166 8.96 17.14 -6.01
C LYS A 166 10.37 16.97 -5.45
N GLY A 167 11.29 16.56 -6.29
CA GLY A 167 12.69 16.42 -5.94
C GLY A 167 13.53 16.04 -7.14
N LYS A 168 14.83 16.24 -7.02
CA LYS A 168 15.79 15.81 -8.01
C LYS A 168 16.08 14.32 -7.75
N SER A 169 16.20 13.52 -8.81
CA SER A 169 16.43 12.07 -8.70
C SER A 169 15.47 11.35 -7.71
N LEU A 170 14.22 11.85 -7.66
CA LEU A 170 13.22 11.44 -6.67
C LEU A 170 12.79 9.98 -6.86
N LYS A 171 12.76 9.26 -5.75
CA LYS A 171 12.13 7.94 -5.66
C LYS A 171 11.31 7.85 -4.38
N ILE A 172 10.02 7.61 -4.48
CA ILE A 172 9.21 7.32 -3.30
C ILE A 172 9.65 5.96 -2.75
N ILE A 173 9.85 5.92 -1.44
CA ILE A 173 10.15 4.72 -0.68
C ILE A 173 8.84 4.14 -0.16
N ASN A 174 8.02 4.98 0.45
CA ASN A 174 6.73 4.59 1.01
C ASN A 174 5.78 5.79 1.16
N ALA A 175 4.47 5.50 1.23
CA ALA A 175 3.47 6.51 1.54
C ALA A 175 2.27 5.90 2.26
N THR A 176 1.60 6.68 3.10
CA THR A 176 0.43 6.24 3.85
C THR A 176 -0.58 7.35 4.05
N ALA A 177 -1.87 7.00 4.01
CA ALA A 177 -2.93 7.85 4.51
C ALA A 177 -3.06 7.64 6.03
N PHE A 178 -3.24 8.71 6.80
CA PHE A 178 -3.27 8.65 8.26
C PHE A 178 -4.04 9.83 8.86
N ASN A 179 -4.29 9.79 10.17
CA ASN A 179 -4.81 10.92 10.91
C ASN A 179 -3.65 11.74 11.49
N ALA A 180 -3.57 13.04 11.16
CA ALA A 180 -2.47 13.91 11.58
C ALA A 180 -2.34 14.07 13.10
N LYS A 181 -3.41 13.81 13.84
CA LYS A 181 -3.40 13.82 15.33
C LYS A 181 -2.79 12.54 15.91
N SER A 182 -2.57 11.52 15.07
CA SER A 182 -2.00 10.21 15.45
C SER A 182 -0.48 10.20 15.23
N VAL A 183 0.16 9.11 15.69
CA VAL A 183 1.52 8.74 15.30
C VAL A 183 1.47 7.74 14.15
N ILE A 184 2.48 7.74 13.29
CA ILE A 184 2.62 6.72 12.25
C ILE A 184 3.37 5.54 12.86
N LYS A 185 2.75 4.37 12.79
CA LYS A 185 3.29 3.12 13.35
C LYS A 185 3.61 2.13 12.23
N ASP A 186 4.51 1.19 12.52
CA ASP A 186 4.74 0.02 11.68
C ASP A 186 3.73 -1.10 11.98
N GLN A 187 3.85 -2.23 11.26
CA GLN A 187 2.97 -3.41 11.40
C GLN A 187 2.92 -4.00 12.81
N ILE A 188 3.95 -3.78 13.60
CA ILE A 188 4.10 -4.29 14.97
C ILE A 188 3.82 -3.22 16.03
N ASP A 189 3.10 -2.15 15.68
CA ASP A 189 2.75 -1.03 16.56
C ASP A 189 3.92 -0.17 17.07
N LYS A 190 5.11 -0.38 16.54
CA LYS A 190 6.24 0.48 16.88
C LYS A 190 6.07 1.83 16.20
N THR A 191 6.15 2.90 16.96
CA THR A 191 6.10 4.27 16.43
C THR A 191 7.28 4.51 15.50
N LEU A 192 6.99 4.80 14.23
CA LEU A 192 7.96 5.19 13.21
C LEU A 192 8.20 6.69 13.22
N PHE A 193 7.11 7.45 13.31
CA PHE A 193 7.14 8.90 13.36
C PHE A 193 6.20 9.39 14.44
N ASP A 194 6.75 10.16 15.35
CA ASP A 194 6.00 10.84 16.39
C ASP A 194 5.29 12.09 15.82
N LYS A 195 4.40 12.65 16.62
CA LYS A 195 3.60 13.80 16.25
C LYS A 195 4.47 15.01 15.88
N SER A 196 5.54 15.25 16.61
CA SER A 196 6.44 16.38 16.37
C SER A 196 7.17 16.26 15.02
N THR A 197 7.59 15.05 14.65
CA THR A 197 8.19 14.77 13.35
C THR A 197 7.18 15.00 12.22
N ILE A 198 5.94 14.57 12.39
CA ILE A 198 4.87 14.78 11.42
C ILE A 198 4.62 16.28 11.24
N GLU A 199 4.39 17.03 12.31
CA GLU A 199 4.12 18.47 12.29
C GLU A 199 5.28 19.25 11.63
N ASN A 200 6.51 18.91 11.96
CA ASN A 200 7.70 19.53 11.36
C ASN A 200 7.84 19.29 9.84
N ASN A 201 7.27 18.19 9.34
CA ASN A 201 7.31 17.80 7.92
C ASN A 201 5.99 18.07 7.20
N TYR A 202 5.04 18.74 7.86
CA TYR A 202 3.77 19.11 7.23
C TYR A 202 3.94 20.29 6.28
N GLY A 203 3.29 20.21 5.13
CA GLY A 203 3.37 21.22 4.09
C GLY A 203 2.24 21.08 3.08
N LYS A 204 2.46 21.58 1.86
CA LYS A 204 1.54 21.42 0.73
C LYS A 204 2.03 20.32 -0.20
N ARG A 205 1.10 19.66 -0.88
CA ARG A 205 1.41 18.68 -1.93
C ARG A 205 2.39 19.27 -2.95
N ALA A 206 3.22 18.42 -3.53
CA ALA A 206 4.22 18.79 -4.53
C ALA A 206 5.35 19.73 -4.04
N GLN A 207 5.54 19.85 -2.73
CA GLN A 207 6.78 20.40 -2.16
C GLN A 207 7.87 19.33 -2.12
N SER A 208 9.11 19.72 -1.82
CA SER A 208 10.27 18.80 -1.83
C SER A 208 10.39 17.92 -0.58
N GLY A 209 9.60 18.17 0.44
CA GLY A 209 9.77 17.56 1.76
C GLY A 209 11.01 18.02 2.51
N LYS A 210 11.13 17.64 3.78
CA LYS A 210 12.26 17.96 4.65
C LYS A 210 13.07 16.72 4.97
N VAL A 211 14.37 16.87 5.20
CA VAL A 211 15.26 15.75 5.53
C VAL A 211 14.89 15.15 6.88
N ILE A 212 14.77 13.83 6.93
CA ILE A 212 14.52 13.07 8.13
C ILE A 212 15.86 12.62 8.70
N LYS A 213 16.15 13.00 9.96
CA LYS A 213 17.33 12.54 10.68
C LYS A 213 17.04 11.14 11.24
N ASN A 214 18.07 10.28 11.25
CA ASN A 214 18.03 8.93 11.86
C ASN A 214 17.03 7.94 11.23
N PHE A 215 16.66 8.14 9.98
CA PHE A 215 15.88 7.15 9.23
C PHE A 215 16.79 5.94 8.92
N LYS A 216 16.62 4.83 9.68
CA LYS A 216 17.40 3.61 9.45
C LYS A 216 16.82 2.82 8.27
N ASN A 217 17.72 2.33 7.40
CA ASN A 217 17.36 1.51 6.23
C ASN A 217 16.53 0.24 6.55
N GLN A 218 16.53 -0.21 7.79
CA GLN A 218 15.71 -1.33 8.25
C GLN A 218 14.19 -1.09 8.07
N ILE A 219 13.76 0.17 7.97
CA ILE A 219 12.38 0.54 7.74
C ILE A 219 12.04 0.44 6.24
N MET A 220 13.03 0.50 5.35
CA MET A 220 12.84 0.46 3.89
C MET A 220 12.28 -0.87 3.36
N ASN A 221 12.47 -1.97 4.09
CA ASN A 221 11.99 -3.29 3.70
C ASN A 221 10.64 -3.66 4.34
N ARG A 222 10.09 -2.79 5.19
CA ARG A 222 8.77 -2.99 5.79
C ARG A 222 7.84 -1.99 5.16
N ASN A 223 6.86 -2.48 4.44
CA ASN A 223 5.78 -1.64 3.95
C ASN A 223 5.18 -0.89 5.14
N PHE A 224 4.83 0.40 4.98
CA PHE A 224 3.88 1.06 5.86
C PHE A 224 2.56 0.37 5.63
N GLU A 225 2.41 -0.80 6.19
CA GLU A 225 1.14 -1.45 6.07
C GLU A 225 0.15 -0.67 6.89
N ASN A 226 -0.88 -0.40 6.18
CA ASN A 226 -2.18 -0.22 6.70
C ASN A 226 -2.35 -1.19 7.85
N ASN A 227 -2.30 -0.69 9.08
CA ASN A 227 -2.72 -1.45 10.24
C ASN A 227 -4.19 -1.78 10.05
N ILE A 228 -4.48 -2.79 9.21
CA ILE A 228 -5.76 -3.45 9.23
C ILE A 228 -5.71 -4.37 10.45
N ARG A 229 -5.75 -3.76 11.63
CA ARG A 229 -6.18 -4.47 12.81
C ARG A 229 -7.66 -4.76 12.60
N CYS A 230 -7.96 -5.97 12.18
CA CYS A 230 -9.26 -6.51 12.41
C CYS A 230 -9.39 -6.75 13.90
N HIS A 231 -9.88 -5.76 14.64
CA HIS A 231 -10.54 -6.05 15.89
C HIS A 231 -11.85 -6.73 15.52
N LEU A 232 -11.95 -8.00 15.89
CA LEU A 232 -13.22 -8.73 15.99
C LEU A 232 -14.02 -8.13 17.13
#